data_064419eea1cae78c3fc2f0066f797ff6
#
_entry.id   064419eea1cae78c3fc2f0066f797ff6
#
_cell.length_a   1.000
_cell.length_b   1.000
_cell.length_c   1.000
_cell.angle_alpha   90.00
_cell.angle_beta   90.00
_cell.angle_gamma   90.00
#
_symmetry.space_group_name_H-M   'P 1'
#
loop_
_entity.id
_entity.type
_entity.pdbx_description
1 polymer ?
#
loop_
_entity_poly.entity_id
_entity_poly.type
_entity_poly.pdbx_seq_one_letter_code
_entity_poly.pdbx_strand_id
1 'polypeptide(L)'
;MKIVIAGEGGQGVQSIANIMTEAAYDQGRQALYIPNFGVEQRGGVSVAFIQVADEEISSLKFQKADIVMALSPRAVARTARYVNEKTLFIYEASIGEAEVETAGITATGCRILPIDAMHIVRERLNTRVFNVLIMGAAIAASDLVRFDYAVAALENKLGDKFKKNPVLREMNLEALSIGAELITARGGEK
;
A
#
# COMPACT_ATOMS: atom_id res chain seq x y z
N MET A 1 -8.77 4.09 11.06
CA MET A 1 -8.06 3.02 10.32
C MET A 1 -6.55 3.21 10.48
N LYS A 2 -5.81 2.14 10.74
CA LYS A 2 -4.36 2.14 11.00
C LYS A 2 -3.66 1.29 9.94
N ILE A 3 -2.65 1.84 9.26
CA ILE A 3 -2.04 1.20 8.10
C ILE A 3 -0.52 1.20 8.27
N VAL A 4 0.11 0.09 7.95
CA VAL A 4 1.57 -0.04 7.86
C VAL A 4 1.93 -0.42 6.44
N ILE A 5 2.83 0.32 5.83
CA ILE A 5 3.39 0.01 4.52
C ILE A 5 4.89 -0.17 4.67
N ALA A 6 5.43 -1.26 4.16
CA ALA A 6 6.86 -1.52 4.21
C ALA A 6 7.40 -2.08 2.89
N GLY A 7 8.65 -1.75 2.61
CA GLY A 7 9.36 -2.20 1.42
C GLY A 7 10.82 -1.76 1.44
N GLU A 8 11.59 -2.19 0.49
CA GLU A 8 12.98 -1.79 0.37
C GLU A 8 13.15 -0.43 -0.29
N GLY A 9 14.31 0.18 -0.10
CA GLY A 9 14.64 1.46 -0.69
C GLY A 9 14.44 1.46 -2.21
N GLY A 10 13.72 2.48 -2.72
CA GLY A 10 13.36 2.59 -4.14
C GLY A 10 11.99 2.01 -4.52
N GLN A 11 11.35 1.22 -3.67
CA GLN A 11 10.01 0.66 -3.92
C GLN A 11 8.85 1.66 -3.73
N GLY A 12 9.13 2.90 -3.38
CA GLY A 12 8.14 3.97 -3.33
C GLY A 12 7.16 3.94 -2.14
N VAL A 13 7.51 3.24 -1.06
CA VAL A 13 6.72 3.14 0.19
C VAL A 13 6.23 4.50 0.66
N GLN A 14 7.14 5.46 0.81
CA GLN A 14 6.81 6.79 1.31
C GLN A 14 5.92 7.58 0.33
N SER A 15 6.06 7.31 -0.97
CA SER A 15 5.25 7.97 -2.01
C SER A 15 3.79 7.55 -1.94
N ILE A 16 3.52 6.24 -1.93
CA ILE A 16 2.14 5.74 -1.83
C ILE A 16 1.52 6.05 -0.47
N ALA A 17 2.30 6.00 0.63
CA ALA A 17 1.81 6.38 1.94
C ALA A 17 1.35 7.85 1.99
N ASN A 18 2.12 8.75 1.39
CA ASN A 18 1.75 10.16 1.30
C ASN A 18 0.50 10.37 0.44
N ILE A 19 0.41 9.69 -0.72
CA ILE A 19 -0.78 9.76 -1.60
C ILE A 19 -2.04 9.29 -0.86
N MET A 20 -1.97 8.15 -0.16
CA MET A 20 -3.11 7.61 0.61
C MET A 20 -3.54 8.57 1.73
N THR A 21 -2.57 9.22 2.39
CA THR A 21 -2.84 10.18 3.46
C THR A 21 -3.48 11.46 2.90
N GLU A 22 -2.96 11.99 1.79
CA GLU A 22 -3.51 13.16 1.11
C GLU A 22 -4.94 12.89 0.62
N ALA A 23 -5.18 11.74 -0.01
CA ALA A 23 -6.51 11.34 -0.44
C ALA A 23 -7.53 11.26 0.72
N ALA A 24 -7.12 10.75 1.88
CA ALA A 24 -7.98 10.72 3.07
C ALA A 24 -8.27 12.12 3.62
N TYR A 25 -7.27 12.98 3.64
CA TYR A 25 -7.41 14.37 4.07
C TYR A 25 -8.35 15.15 3.14
N ASP A 26 -8.17 15.04 1.83
CA ASP A 26 -9.01 15.72 0.84
C ASP A 26 -10.46 15.21 0.86
N GLN A 27 -10.68 13.97 1.30
CA GLN A 27 -12.02 13.41 1.56
C GLN A 27 -12.65 13.97 2.85
N GLY A 28 -11.95 14.83 3.60
CA GLY A 28 -12.45 15.46 4.83
C GLY A 28 -12.18 14.65 6.10
N ARG A 29 -11.31 13.62 6.05
CA ARG A 29 -10.96 12.82 7.21
C ARG A 29 -9.69 13.35 7.90
N GLN A 30 -9.56 13.05 9.18
CA GLN A 30 -8.28 13.25 9.87
C GLN A 30 -7.26 12.23 9.36
N ALA A 31 -6.09 12.69 8.95
CA ALA A 31 -5.07 11.83 8.40
C ALA A 31 -3.68 12.17 8.96
N LEU A 32 -2.96 11.15 9.42
CA LEU A 32 -1.62 11.29 9.97
C LEU A 32 -0.68 10.33 9.24
N TYR A 33 0.45 10.84 8.78
CA TYR A 33 1.51 10.07 8.15
C TYR A 33 2.81 10.23 8.93
N ILE A 34 3.43 9.11 9.29
CA ILE A 34 4.72 9.05 9.98
C ILE A 34 5.70 8.19 9.18
N PRO A 35 6.68 8.81 8.51
CA PRO A 35 7.73 8.06 7.83
C PRO A 35 8.71 7.47 8.84
N ASN A 36 9.16 6.24 8.59
CA ASN A 36 10.24 5.60 9.33
C ASN A 36 11.27 5.08 8.31
N PHE A 37 12.35 5.81 8.20
CA PHE A 37 13.49 5.40 7.39
C PHE A 37 14.38 4.49 8.25
N GLY A 38 14.71 3.30 7.76
CA GLY A 38 15.67 2.43 8.42
C GLY A 38 17.00 3.15 8.62
N VAL A 39 17.73 2.83 9.69
CA VAL A 39 19.07 3.36 9.98
C VAL A 39 20.12 2.96 8.91
N GLU A 40 19.80 2.02 8.05
CA GLU A 40 20.63 1.58 6.94
C GLU A 40 20.54 2.61 5.79
N GLN A 41 21.64 3.25 5.49
CA GLN A 41 21.71 4.32 4.45
C GLN A 41 21.38 3.84 3.03
N ARG A 42 21.51 2.53 2.74
CA ARG A 42 21.12 1.90 1.48
C ARG A 42 20.63 0.48 1.72
N GLY A 43 19.53 0.07 1.07
CA GLY A 43 19.00 -1.30 1.11
C GLY A 43 18.23 -1.68 2.38
N GLY A 44 17.98 -0.74 3.30
CA GLY A 44 17.15 -0.97 4.47
C GLY A 44 15.65 -1.01 4.15
N VAL A 45 14.88 -1.60 5.07
CA VAL A 45 13.42 -1.59 4.99
C VAL A 45 12.89 -0.22 5.40
N SER A 46 12.27 0.47 4.45
CA SER A 46 11.49 1.68 4.68
C SER A 46 10.11 1.31 5.17
N VAL A 47 9.63 1.96 6.23
CA VAL A 47 8.28 1.74 6.77
C VAL A 47 7.53 3.06 6.82
N ALA A 48 6.26 3.04 6.49
CA ALA A 48 5.35 4.18 6.65
C ALA A 48 4.17 3.76 7.53
N PHE A 49 3.80 4.63 8.46
CA PHE A 49 2.64 4.48 9.29
C PHE A 49 1.60 5.53 8.91
N ILE A 50 0.36 5.11 8.68
CA ILE A 50 -0.75 6.00 8.37
C ILE A 50 -1.86 5.74 9.38
N GLN A 51 -2.49 6.80 9.85
CA GLN A 51 -3.75 6.74 10.59
C GLN A 51 -4.77 7.61 9.88
N VAL A 52 -5.96 7.08 9.69
CA VAL A 52 -7.11 7.79 9.12
C VAL A 52 -8.29 7.60 10.07
N ALA A 53 -8.94 8.68 10.45
CA ALA A 53 -10.08 8.69 11.35
C ALA A 53 -11.07 9.80 10.98
N ASP A 54 -12.31 9.67 11.42
CA ASP A 54 -13.32 10.72 11.25
C ASP A 54 -13.25 11.74 12.41
N GLU A 55 -12.67 11.33 13.56
CA GLU A 55 -12.40 12.15 14.74
C GLU A 55 -10.91 12.43 14.91
N GLU A 56 -10.56 13.30 15.87
CA GLU A 56 -9.17 13.69 16.16
C GLU A 56 -8.30 12.49 16.53
N ILE A 57 -7.13 12.38 15.90
CA ILE A 57 -6.15 11.32 16.15
C ILE A 57 -5.34 11.67 17.40
N SER A 58 -5.73 11.13 18.54
CA SER A 58 -5.11 11.40 19.83
C SER A 58 -3.79 10.65 20.09
N SER A 59 -3.48 9.59 19.34
CA SER A 59 -2.27 8.79 19.54
C SER A 59 -1.46 8.66 18.24
N LEU A 60 -0.17 8.99 18.33
CA LEU A 60 0.75 8.91 17.19
C LEU A 60 1.20 7.48 16.86
N LYS A 61 1.07 6.55 17.82
CA LYS A 61 1.58 5.17 17.69
C LYS A 61 0.47 4.16 17.89
N PHE A 62 0.58 3.05 17.19
CA PHE A 62 -0.28 1.88 17.37
C PHE A 62 0.54 0.58 17.33
N GLN A 63 0.02 -0.47 17.93
CA GLN A 63 0.68 -1.78 18.01
C GLN A 63 0.18 -2.74 16.94
N LYS A 64 -1.07 -2.62 16.54
CA LYS A 64 -1.71 -3.47 15.52
C LYS A 64 -2.34 -2.58 14.45
N ALA A 65 -2.29 -3.07 13.22
CA ALA A 65 -2.79 -2.37 12.03
C ALA A 65 -4.05 -3.04 11.49
N ASP A 66 -4.93 -2.23 10.91
CA ASP A 66 -6.07 -2.72 10.14
C ASP A 66 -5.64 -3.21 8.76
N ILE A 67 -4.63 -2.54 8.17
CA ILE A 67 -4.03 -2.92 6.88
C ILE A 67 -2.51 -2.96 7.01
N VAL A 68 -1.90 -4.01 6.49
CA VAL A 68 -0.44 -4.11 6.32
C VAL A 68 -0.15 -4.37 4.85
N MET A 69 0.76 -3.59 4.26
CA MET A 69 1.22 -3.76 2.88
C MET A 69 2.72 -4.07 2.90
N ALA A 70 3.12 -5.26 2.45
CA ALA A 70 4.51 -5.71 2.38
C ALA A 70 4.97 -5.85 0.93
N LEU A 71 5.97 -5.05 0.53
CA LEU A 71 6.44 -4.99 -0.86
C LEU A 71 7.71 -5.80 -1.12
N SER A 72 8.29 -6.44 -0.09
CA SER A 72 9.48 -7.27 -0.21
C SER A 72 9.51 -8.36 0.89
N PRO A 73 10.31 -9.43 0.75
CA PRO A 73 10.43 -10.46 1.79
C PRO A 73 10.84 -9.88 3.15
N ARG A 74 11.83 -8.99 3.18
CA ARG A 74 12.26 -8.31 4.42
C ARG A 74 11.16 -7.44 5.04
N ALA A 75 10.26 -6.89 4.21
CA ALA A 75 9.10 -6.12 4.67
C ALA A 75 8.07 -7.02 5.35
N VAL A 76 7.86 -8.25 4.90
CA VAL A 76 6.99 -9.25 5.54
C VAL A 76 7.44 -9.48 6.99
N ALA A 77 8.70 -9.89 7.20
CA ALA A 77 9.25 -10.10 8.52
C ALA A 77 9.18 -8.84 9.42
N ARG A 78 9.46 -7.66 8.83
CA ARG A 78 9.45 -6.38 9.55
C ARG A 78 8.07 -5.97 10.04
N THR A 79 7.02 -6.34 9.31
CA THR A 79 5.63 -5.92 9.57
C THR A 79 4.80 -6.94 10.34
N ALA A 80 5.24 -8.19 10.46
CA ALA A 80 4.52 -9.27 11.14
C ALA A 80 4.02 -8.88 12.55
N ARG A 81 4.81 -8.12 13.30
CA ARG A 81 4.45 -7.63 14.64
C ARG A 81 3.19 -6.74 14.68
N TYR A 82 2.79 -6.15 13.55
CA TYR A 82 1.61 -5.29 13.43
C TYR A 82 0.35 -6.05 13.01
N VAL A 83 0.47 -7.33 12.67
CA VAL A 83 -0.64 -8.18 12.21
C VAL A 83 -1.37 -8.82 13.39
N ASN A 84 -2.70 -8.90 13.30
CA ASN A 84 -3.59 -9.71 14.15
C ASN A 84 -4.73 -10.29 13.31
N GLU A 85 -5.67 -10.99 13.93
CA GLU A 85 -6.79 -11.65 13.25
C GLU A 85 -7.71 -10.73 12.45
N LYS A 86 -7.72 -9.42 12.73
CA LYS A 86 -8.54 -8.41 12.04
C LYS A 86 -7.80 -7.71 10.91
N THR A 87 -6.49 -7.94 10.79
CA THR A 87 -5.66 -7.28 9.79
C THR A 87 -5.95 -7.78 8.39
N LEU A 88 -6.05 -6.88 7.42
CA LEU A 88 -5.88 -7.19 6.00
C LEU A 88 -4.39 -7.13 5.66
N PHE A 89 -3.77 -8.28 5.42
CA PHE A 89 -2.37 -8.39 5.04
C PHE A 89 -2.24 -8.51 3.52
N ILE A 90 -1.72 -7.46 2.88
CA ILE A 90 -1.49 -7.39 1.43
C ILE A 90 0.00 -7.53 1.16
N TYR A 91 0.37 -8.40 0.24
CA TYR A 91 1.77 -8.54 -0.13
C TYR A 91 1.95 -8.76 -1.63
N GLU A 92 3.13 -8.42 -2.15
CA GLU A 92 3.52 -8.70 -3.52
C GLU A 92 3.75 -10.20 -3.71
N ALA A 93 3.01 -10.83 -4.63
CA ALA A 93 2.88 -12.30 -4.71
C ALA A 93 4.20 -13.03 -5.01
N SER A 94 5.17 -12.39 -5.70
CA SER A 94 6.48 -13.00 -5.98
C SER A 94 7.32 -13.25 -4.72
N ILE A 95 6.92 -12.67 -3.57
CA ILE A 95 7.53 -12.96 -2.26
C ILE A 95 7.33 -14.42 -1.88
N GLY A 96 6.16 -14.98 -2.20
CA GLY A 96 5.81 -16.37 -1.92
C GLY A 96 5.14 -16.57 -0.55
N GLU A 97 4.30 -17.58 -0.48
CA GLU A 97 3.54 -17.93 0.74
C GLU A 97 4.45 -18.40 1.89
N ALA A 98 5.54 -19.08 1.57
CA ALA A 98 6.50 -19.58 2.56
C ALA A 98 7.10 -18.48 3.44
N GLU A 99 7.37 -17.30 2.88
CA GLU A 99 7.86 -16.15 3.65
C GLU A 99 6.81 -15.61 4.61
N VAL A 100 5.54 -15.60 4.18
CA VAL A 100 4.40 -15.15 5.00
C VAL A 100 4.14 -16.12 6.16
N GLU A 101 4.24 -17.43 5.89
CA GLU A 101 4.12 -18.49 6.89
C GLU A 101 5.27 -18.45 7.89
N THR A 102 6.52 -18.34 7.41
CA THR A 102 7.72 -18.26 8.27
C THR A 102 7.68 -17.05 9.19
N ALA A 103 7.09 -15.93 8.75
CA ALA A 103 6.90 -14.74 9.57
C ALA A 103 5.76 -14.90 10.62
N GLY A 104 5.05 -16.03 10.64
CA GLY A 104 3.96 -16.32 11.56
C GLY A 104 2.65 -15.57 11.25
N ILE A 105 2.54 -14.97 10.07
CA ILE A 105 1.37 -14.17 9.69
C ILE A 105 0.16 -15.07 9.47
N THR A 106 0.34 -16.20 8.79
CA THR A 106 -0.74 -17.19 8.55
C THR A 106 -1.35 -17.69 9.86
N ALA A 107 -0.53 -17.88 10.89
CA ALA A 107 -0.98 -18.35 12.20
C ALA A 107 -1.86 -17.32 12.96
N THR A 108 -1.88 -16.06 12.54
CA THR A 108 -2.76 -15.05 13.16
C THR A 108 -4.22 -15.19 12.78
N GLY A 109 -4.54 -15.92 11.70
CA GLY A 109 -5.89 -16.02 11.16
C GLY A 109 -6.36 -14.76 10.41
N CYS A 110 -5.45 -13.85 10.08
CA CYS A 110 -5.76 -12.62 9.35
C CYS A 110 -6.19 -12.89 7.90
N ARG A 111 -6.86 -11.92 7.28
CA ARG A 111 -7.15 -11.97 5.83
C ARG A 111 -5.87 -11.69 5.04
N ILE A 112 -5.40 -12.66 4.26
CA ILE A 112 -4.20 -12.55 3.43
C ILE A 112 -4.58 -12.34 1.98
N LEU A 113 -3.94 -11.35 1.33
CA LEU A 113 -4.23 -10.95 -0.04
C LEU A 113 -2.93 -10.81 -0.85
N PRO A 114 -2.49 -11.87 -1.56
CA PRO A 114 -1.40 -11.78 -2.51
C PRO A 114 -1.83 -11.01 -3.77
N ILE A 115 -0.98 -10.07 -4.21
CA ILE A 115 -1.17 -9.29 -5.44
C ILE A 115 0.02 -9.53 -6.35
N ASP A 116 -0.20 -10.10 -7.53
CA ASP A 116 0.84 -10.36 -8.53
C ASP A 116 1.19 -9.09 -9.33
N ALA A 117 1.54 -8.04 -8.57
CA ALA A 117 1.75 -6.71 -9.11
C ALA A 117 2.98 -6.66 -10.01
N MET A 118 4.07 -7.32 -9.63
CA MET A 118 5.32 -7.26 -10.36
C MET A 118 5.23 -7.96 -11.73
N HIS A 119 4.51 -9.07 -11.82
CA HIS A 119 4.24 -9.74 -13.08
C HIS A 119 3.38 -8.87 -14.00
N ILE A 120 2.25 -8.38 -13.50
CA ILE A 120 1.32 -7.55 -14.27
C ILE A 120 2.00 -6.31 -14.85
N VAL A 121 2.80 -5.58 -14.04
CA VAL A 121 3.44 -4.35 -14.52
C VAL A 121 4.59 -4.64 -15.51
N ARG A 122 5.23 -5.80 -15.43
CA ARG A 122 6.25 -6.21 -16.42
C ARG A 122 5.63 -6.52 -17.77
N GLU A 123 4.47 -7.14 -17.81
CA GLU A 123 3.78 -7.51 -19.05
C GLU A 123 3.04 -6.34 -19.69
N ARG A 124 2.41 -5.47 -18.90
CA ARG A 124 1.45 -4.48 -19.40
C ARG A 124 1.90 -3.04 -19.27
N LEU A 125 2.79 -2.71 -18.31
CA LEU A 125 3.12 -1.33 -17.96
C LEU A 125 4.63 -1.11 -17.81
N ASN A 126 5.06 -0.76 -16.60
CA ASN A 126 6.45 -0.58 -16.21
C ASN A 126 6.62 -0.92 -14.73
N THR A 127 7.73 -1.56 -14.37
CA THR A 127 8.01 -1.99 -12.99
C THR A 127 8.02 -0.84 -11.97
N ARG A 128 8.15 0.40 -12.41
CA ARG A 128 8.13 1.58 -11.52
C ARG A 128 6.77 1.88 -10.91
N VAL A 129 5.68 1.31 -11.45
CA VAL A 129 4.31 1.58 -10.98
C VAL A 129 3.70 0.41 -10.20
N PHE A 130 4.47 -0.64 -9.87
CA PHE A 130 3.96 -1.81 -9.15
C PHE A 130 3.39 -1.45 -7.77
N ASN A 131 3.99 -0.50 -7.08
CA ASN A 131 3.53 0.00 -5.79
C ASN A 131 2.18 0.74 -5.91
N VAL A 132 1.94 1.45 -7.01
CA VAL A 132 0.66 2.12 -7.29
C VAL A 132 -0.43 1.08 -7.57
N LEU A 133 -0.11 -0.02 -8.25
CA LEU A 133 -1.03 -1.14 -8.44
C LEU A 133 -1.44 -1.75 -7.09
N ILE A 134 -0.48 -2.04 -6.20
CA ILE A 134 -0.77 -2.57 -4.86
C ILE A 134 -1.59 -1.55 -4.03
N MET A 135 -1.31 -0.25 -4.17
CA MET A 135 -2.10 0.81 -3.54
C MET A 135 -3.56 0.77 -4.02
N GLY A 136 -3.79 0.61 -5.34
CA GLY A 136 -5.13 0.47 -5.91
C GLY A 136 -5.89 -0.72 -5.34
N ALA A 137 -5.21 -1.87 -5.21
CA ALA A 137 -5.78 -3.06 -4.58
C ALA A 137 -6.12 -2.82 -3.09
N ALA A 138 -5.25 -2.15 -2.34
CA ALA A 138 -5.48 -1.84 -0.93
C ALA A 138 -6.69 -0.91 -0.74
N ILE A 139 -6.84 0.09 -1.60
CA ILE A 139 -7.98 1.03 -1.58
C ILE A 139 -9.29 0.29 -1.88
N ALA A 140 -9.31 -0.54 -2.92
CA ALA A 140 -10.51 -1.29 -3.29
C ALA A 140 -10.88 -2.41 -2.31
N ALA A 141 -9.90 -2.93 -1.54
CA ALA A 141 -10.11 -3.97 -0.54
C ALA A 141 -10.57 -3.41 0.83
N SER A 142 -10.66 -2.09 0.97
CA SER A 142 -10.92 -1.40 2.23
C SER A 142 -11.75 -0.13 2.02
N ASP A 143 -12.32 0.38 3.11
CA ASP A 143 -13.03 1.68 3.14
C ASP A 143 -12.09 2.84 3.49
N LEU A 144 -10.81 2.76 3.07
CA LEU A 144 -9.81 3.76 3.40
C LEU A 144 -10.15 5.12 2.81
N VAL A 145 -10.27 5.16 1.49
CA VAL A 145 -10.64 6.36 0.71
C VAL A 145 -11.44 5.97 -0.53
N ARG A 146 -12.23 6.89 -1.04
CA ARG A 146 -12.87 6.71 -2.34
C ARG A 146 -11.81 6.78 -3.45
N PHE A 147 -12.05 6.02 -4.50
CA PHE A 147 -11.09 5.90 -5.61
C PHE A 147 -10.81 7.23 -6.34
N ASP A 148 -11.82 8.09 -6.49
CA ASP A 148 -11.67 9.42 -7.10
C ASP A 148 -10.70 10.34 -6.33
N TYR A 149 -10.71 10.30 -4.99
CA TYR A 149 -9.75 11.03 -4.16
C TYR A 149 -8.33 10.45 -4.30
N ALA A 150 -8.19 9.14 -4.42
CA ALA A 150 -6.89 8.52 -4.67
C ALA A 150 -6.29 8.94 -6.01
N VAL A 151 -7.11 9.01 -7.07
CA VAL A 151 -6.72 9.54 -8.39
C VAL A 151 -6.25 11.00 -8.27
N ALA A 152 -7.03 11.86 -7.62
CA ALA A 152 -6.69 13.26 -7.44
C ALA A 152 -5.38 13.46 -6.66
N ALA A 153 -5.19 12.75 -5.55
CA ALA A 153 -3.97 12.80 -4.75
C ALA A 153 -2.74 12.28 -5.51
N LEU A 154 -2.90 11.22 -6.33
CA LEU A 154 -1.85 10.71 -7.21
C LEU A 154 -1.43 11.77 -8.23
N GLU A 155 -2.40 12.45 -8.86
CA GLU A 155 -2.14 13.52 -9.83
C GLU A 155 -1.49 14.74 -9.17
N ASN A 156 -1.93 15.14 -7.99
CA ASN A 156 -1.33 16.22 -7.22
C ASN A 156 0.13 15.91 -6.88
N LYS A 157 0.38 14.73 -6.33
CA LYS A 157 1.71 14.32 -5.87
C LYS A 157 2.74 14.19 -6.98
N LEU A 158 2.32 13.66 -8.12
CA LEU A 158 3.22 13.38 -9.26
C LEU A 158 3.03 14.38 -10.42
N GLY A 159 2.20 15.41 -10.27
CA GLY A 159 1.80 16.32 -11.34
C GLY A 159 2.96 16.94 -12.13
N ASP A 160 4.03 17.37 -11.45
CA ASP A 160 5.19 17.94 -12.13
C ASP A 160 5.98 16.90 -12.95
N LYS A 161 5.97 15.63 -12.50
CA LYS A 161 6.56 14.52 -13.28
C LYS A 161 5.66 14.16 -14.46
N PHE A 162 4.35 14.21 -14.27
CA PHE A 162 3.36 13.93 -15.31
C PHE A 162 3.36 14.97 -16.42
N LYS A 163 3.53 16.25 -16.09
CA LYS A 163 3.70 17.33 -17.09
C LYS A 163 4.92 17.10 -17.97
N LYS A 164 6.02 16.59 -17.40
CA LYS A 164 7.26 16.28 -18.12
C LYS A 164 7.19 14.96 -18.89
N ASN A 165 6.35 14.04 -18.47
CA ASN A 165 6.17 12.72 -19.07
C ASN A 165 4.71 12.25 -18.97
N PRO A 166 3.86 12.59 -19.97
CA PRO A 166 2.45 12.18 -19.98
C PRO A 166 2.24 10.67 -19.95
N VAL A 167 3.13 9.89 -20.57
CA VAL A 167 3.06 8.41 -20.56
C VAL A 167 3.17 7.88 -19.13
N LEU A 168 3.98 8.52 -18.28
CA LEU A 168 4.08 8.16 -16.87
C LEU A 168 2.76 8.37 -16.13
N ARG A 169 2.00 9.41 -16.49
CA ARG A 169 0.66 9.65 -15.94
C ARG A 169 -0.30 8.51 -16.29
N GLU A 170 -0.38 8.16 -17.56
CA GLU A 170 -1.24 7.07 -18.04
C GLU A 170 -0.91 5.74 -17.34
N MET A 171 0.37 5.38 -17.28
CA MET A 171 0.82 4.16 -16.57
C MET A 171 0.44 4.13 -15.09
N ASN A 172 0.55 5.25 -14.38
CA ASN A 172 0.20 5.30 -12.97
C ASN A 172 -1.32 5.18 -12.75
N LEU A 173 -2.12 5.85 -13.57
CA LEU A 173 -3.58 5.76 -13.48
C LEU A 173 -4.07 4.35 -13.86
N GLU A 174 -3.49 3.76 -14.91
CA GLU A 174 -3.79 2.39 -15.31
C GLU A 174 -3.39 1.39 -14.22
N ALA A 175 -2.21 1.52 -13.61
CA ALA A 175 -1.78 0.67 -12.51
C ALA A 175 -2.74 0.74 -11.30
N LEU A 176 -3.18 1.95 -10.95
CA LEU A 176 -4.14 2.16 -9.86
C LEU A 176 -5.47 1.46 -10.16
N SER A 177 -5.98 1.60 -11.39
CA SER A 177 -7.24 0.98 -11.85
C SER A 177 -7.13 -0.54 -11.88
N ILE A 178 -6.06 -1.10 -12.46
CA ILE A 178 -5.84 -2.56 -12.48
C ILE A 178 -5.83 -3.11 -11.05
N GLY A 179 -5.13 -2.45 -10.13
CA GLY A 179 -5.10 -2.88 -8.73
C GLY A 179 -6.51 -2.96 -8.11
N ALA A 180 -7.35 -1.98 -8.37
CA ALA A 180 -8.73 -1.96 -7.88
C ALA A 180 -9.59 -3.06 -8.55
N GLU A 181 -9.46 -3.24 -9.86
CA GLU A 181 -10.19 -4.25 -10.62
C GLU A 181 -9.88 -5.69 -10.16
N LEU A 182 -8.63 -5.99 -9.77
CA LEU A 182 -8.24 -7.28 -9.24
C LEU A 182 -9.02 -7.66 -7.96
N ILE A 183 -9.41 -6.69 -7.18
CA ILE A 183 -10.18 -6.90 -5.96
C ILE A 183 -11.67 -7.06 -6.27
N THR A 184 -12.18 -6.22 -7.16
CA THR A 184 -13.61 -6.27 -7.59
C THR A 184 -13.93 -7.60 -8.26
N ALA A 185 -13.04 -8.10 -9.11
CA ALA A 185 -13.19 -9.41 -9.76
C ALA A 185 -13.23 -10.56 -8.73
N ARG A 186 -12.38 -10.53 -7.69
CA ARG A 186 -12.39 -11.53 -6.61
C ARG A 186 -13.63 -11.46 -5.71
N GLY A 187 -14.26 -10.29 -5.59
CA GLY A 187 -15.49 -10.08 -4.81
C GLY A 187 -16.76 -10.61 -5.47
N GLY A 188 -16.74 -10.86 -6.78
CA GLY A 188 -17.83 -11.44 -7.54
C GLY A 188 -17.94 -12.97 -7.47
N GLU A 189 -16.97 -13.64 -6.84
CA GLU A 189 -16.95 -15.11 -6.63
C GLU A 189 -17.44 -15.51 -5.22
N LYS A 190 -18.49 -14.86 -4.71
CA LYS A 190 -19.16 -15.24 -3.44
C LYS A 190 -20.39 -16.07 -3.70
#